data_363fd06932548b3301a362bad29d8066
#
_entry.id   363fd06932548b3301a362bad29d8066
#
_cell.length_a   1.000
_cell.length_b   1.000
_cell.length_c   1.000
_cell.angle_alpha   90.00
_cell.angle_beta   90.00
_cell.angle_gamma   90.00
#
_symmetry.space_group_name_H-M   'P 1'
#
loop_
_entity.id
_entity.type
_entity.pdbx_description
1 polymer ?
#
loop_
_entity_poly.entity_id
_entity_poly.type
_entity_poly.pdbx_seq_one_letter_code
_entity_poly.pdbx_strand_id
1 'polypeptide(L)'
;MLVEDARLIIDRLACPACHGPLTIDRESMRCTAPKCSQNAEPFASLGGKPVLIDFERSYIDRAAIIETGGASPLDRRERSPLVSRILHGCNHASPHFAQRLIESLTRDRVDPTILVIGGGRVGSGADALYQDQRVRVIALDVYASPLVTVVADGHRLPFADGSIDAVWVQAVLEHTLDPMAIVAEMHRVLRPGGLVFANVAFMWPIVEQNYDFTRYTASGLRWLFRDFDVEAMGFFVRSRNGCGQRDTLSRPVTVAERETR
;
A
#
# COMPACT_ATOMS: atom_id res chain seq x y z
N MET A 1 5.79 3.66 -16.74
CA MET A 1 5.21 3.45 -15.40
C MET A 1 6.37 3.41 -14.46
N LEU A 2 6.51 4.42 -13.61
CA LEU A 2 7.71 4.66 -12.83
C LEU A 2 7.39 4.41 -11.35
N VAL A 3 8.02 3.41 -10.77
CA VAL A 3 8.18 3.25 -9.32
C VAL A 3 9.60 3.63 -8.98
N GLU A 4 9.80 4.30 -7.84
CA GLU A 4 11.13 4.69 -7.39
C GLU A 4 12.02 3.47 -7.12
N ASP A 5 13.32 3.60 -7.41
CA ASP A 5 14.31 2.62 -6.96
C ASP A 5 14.57 2.82 -5.46
N ALA A 6 14.58 1.72 -4.72
CA ALA A 6 14.79 1.76 -3.27
C ALA A 6 16.10 2.47 -2.87
N ARG A 7 17.12 2.43 -3.71
CA ARG A 7 18.40 3.10 -3.48
C ARG A 7 18.30 4.62 -3.56
N LEU A 8 17.38 5.15 -4.38
CA LEU A 8 17.17 6.59 -4.55
C LEU A 8 16.38 7.21 -3.39
N ILE A 9 15.72 6.37 -2.57
CA ILE A 9 14.89 6.77 -1.45
C ILE A 9 15.43 6.29 -0.11
N ILE A 10 16.73 5.97 -0.03
CA ILE A 10 17.36 5.41 1.18
C ILE A 10 17.17 6.31 2.41
N ASP A 11 17.11 7.61 2.22
CA ASP A 11 16.84 8.63 3.24
C ASP A 11 15.43 8.54 3.85
N ARG A 12 14.50 7.92 3.15
CA ARG A 12 13.12 7.68 3.60
C ARG A 12 12.93 6.29 4.19
N LEU A 13 13.86 5.35 3.88
CA LEU A 13 13.79 3.99 4.38
C LEU A 13 14.30 3.89 5.82
N ALA A 14 13.71 2.97 6.56
CA ALA A 14 14.10 2.63 7.93
C ALA A 14 14.11 1.13 8.14
N CYS A 15 14.86 0.67 9.10
CA CYS A 15 14.89 -0.74 9.50
C CYS A 15 13.53 -1.18 10.02
N PRO A 16 12.90 -2.24 9.48
CA PRO A 16 11.59 -2.70 9.94
C PRO A 16 11.58 -3.18 11.39
N ALA A 17 12.74 -3.58 11.95
CA ALA A 17 12.84 -4.06 13.32
C ALA A 17 12.96 -2.93 14.35
N CYS A 18 13.74 -1.88 14.06
CA CYS A 18 14.05 -0.85 15.05
C CYS A 18 13.75 0.59 14.59
N HIS A 19 13.29 0.78 13.36
CA HIS A 19 13.08 2.06 12.68
C HIS A 19 14.34 2.95 12.60
N GLY A 20 15.52 2.36 12.86
CA GLY A 20 16.80 3.04 12.71
C GLY A 20 17.22 3.17 11.25
N PRO A 21 18.28 3.97 10.98
CA PRO A 21 18.72 4.26 9.63
C PRO A 21 19.28 3.01 8.93
N LEU A 22 19.11 2.99 7.62
CA LEU A 22 19.69 2.01 6.71
C LEU A 22 20.89 2.61 5.97
N THR A 23 21.81 1.76 5.56
CA THR A 23 22.89 2.11 4.64
C THR A 23 22.93 1.11 3.49
N ILE A 24 23.53 1.54 2.38
CA ILE A 24 23.80 0.68 1.24
C ILE A 24 25.28 0.33 1.27
N ASP A 25 25.57 -0.97 1.37
CA ASP A 25 26.91 -1.53 1.24
C ASP A 25 26.96 -2.38 -0.03
N ARG A 26 27.71 -1.90 -1.05
CA ARG A 26 27.74 -2.46 -2.41
C ARG A 26 26.35 -2.47 -3.05
N GLU A 27 25.62 -3.59 -3.00
CA GLU A 27 24.26 -3.74 -3.54
C GLU A 27 23.24 -4.13 -2.47
N SER A 28 23.67 -4.26 -1.22
CA SER A 28 22.84 -4.74 -0.11
C SER A 28 22.49 -3.59 0.84
N MET A 29 21.30 -3.64 1.40
CA MET A 29 20.89 -2.75 2.48
C MET A 29 21.18 -3.37 3.84
N ARG A 30 21.61 -2.56 4.81
CA ARG A 30 21.94 -2.99 6.18
C ARG A 30 21.44 -1.97 7.19
N CYS A 31 20.95 -2.47 8.33
CA CYS A 31 20.67 -1.61 9.48
C CYS A 31 21.98 -1.16 10.13
N THR A 32 22.07 0.12 10.49
CA THR A 32 23.27 0.69 11.13
C THR A 32 23.13 0.83 12.65
N ALA A 33 21.95 0.55 13.23
CA ALA A 33 21.71 0.66 14.66
C ALA A 33 22.44 -0.45 15.44
N PRO A 34 23.41 -0.16 16.32
CA PRO A 34 24.31 -1.17 16.92
C PRO A 34 23.60 -2.23 17.76
N LYS A 35 22.43 -1.91 18.31
CA LYS A 35 21.64 -2.81 19.19
C LYS A 35 20.52 -3.52 18.45
N CYS A 36 20.40 -3.37 17.14
CA CYS A 36 19.37 -3.99 16.34
C CYS A 36 19.74 -5.42 15.95
N SER A 37 18.85 -6.39 16.09
CA SER A 37 19.04 -7.76 15.64
C SER A 37 19.33 -7.84 14.12
N GLN A 38 18.80 -6.91 13.33
CA GLN A 38 19.01 -6.82 11.89
C GLN A 38 20.33 -6.13 11.48
N ASN A 39 21.19 -5.76 12.45
CA ASN A 39 22.50 -5.15 12.15
C ASN A 39 23.53 -6.21 11.70
N ALA A 40 23.40 -7.44 12.15
CA ALA A 40 24.39 -8.50 11.93
C ALA A 40 24.57 -8.85 10.44
N GLU A 41 23.48 -8.89 9.68
CA GLU A 41 23.48 -9.31 8.29
C GLU A 41 22.77 -8.30 7.38
N PRO A 42 23.14 -8.22 6.08
CA PRO A 42 22.42 -7.41 5.12
C PRO A 42 21.03 -8.01 4.86
N PHE A 43 20.09 -7.15 4.53
CA PHE A 43 18.77 -7.58 4.06
C PHE A 43 18.89 -8.34 2.73
N ALA A 44 18.09 -9.40 2.58
CA ALA A 44 18.01 -10.16 1.34
C ALA A 44 17.47 -9.29 0.19
N SER A 45 17.74 -9.71 -1.05
CA SER A 45 17.20 -9.08 -2.25
C SER A 45 16.53 -10.14 -3.13
N LEU A 46 15.37 -9.82 -3.67
CA LEU A 46 14.59 -10.68 -4.58
C LEU A 46 14.27 -9.92 -5.86
N GLY A 47 14.78 -10.41 -6.99
CA GLY A 47 14.61 -9.72 -8.27
C GLY A 47 15.14 -8.28 -8.27
N GLY A 48 16.22 -8.00 -7.54
CA GLY A 48 16.78 -6.66 -7.36
C GLY A 48 16.01 -5.76 -6.38
N LYS A 49 14.98 -6.27 -5.70
CA LYS A 49 14.21 -5.54 -4.70
C LYS A 49 14.64 -5.92 -3.30
N PRO A 50 14.95 -4.99 -2.39
CA PRO A 50 15.32 -5.33 -1.02
C PRO A 50 14.11 -5.90 -0.27
N VAL A 51 14.36 -6.93 0.54
CA VAL A 51 13.37 -7.56 1.41
C VAL A 51 13.51 -6.94 2.80
N LEU A 52 12.71 -5.92 3.07
CA LEU A 52 12.73 -5.19 4.33
C LEU A 52 11.58 -5.68 5.23
N ILE A 53 11.73 -6.92 5.72
CA ILE A 53 10.77 -7.59 6.62
C ILE A 53 11.48 -7.96 7.92
N ASP A 54 10.85 -7.65 9.05
CA ASP A 54 11.23 -8.18 10.36
C ASP A 54 10.53 -9.54 10.56
N PHE A 55 11.16 -10.61 10.09
CA PHE A 55 10.58 -11.97 10.15
C PHE A 55 10.39 -12.50 11.56
N GLU A 56 11.01 -11.90 12.60
CA GLU A 56 10.80 -12.29 13.99
C GLU A 56 9.42 -11.85 14.51
N ARG A 57 8.85 -10.78 13.91
CA ARG A 57 7.57 -10.18 14.32
C ARG A 57 6.52 -10.14 13.21
N SER A 58 6.87 -10.60 12.01
CA SER A 58 5.95 -10.68 10.89
C SER A 58 5.12 -11.96 10.96
N TYR A 59 3.89 -11.88 10.45
CA TYR A 59 3.06 -13.06 10.18
C TYR A 59 3.49 -13.79 8.90
N ILE A 60 4.47 -13.25 8.18
CA ILE A 60 4.96 -13.79 6.90
C ILE A 60 6.11 -14.75 7.18
N ASP A 61 6.01 -15.98 6.66
CA ASP A 61 7.09 -16.95 6.76
C ASP A 61 8.24 -16.57 5.80
N ARG A 62 9.46 -16.49 6.37
CA ARG A 62 10.68 -16.20 5.62
C ARG A 62 10.93 -17.22 4.50
N ALA A 63 10.73 -18.51 4.79
CA ALA A 63 10.96 -19.58 3.81
C ALA A 63 10.00 -19.41 2.63
N ALA A 64 8.71 -19.13 2.89
CA ALA A 64 7.73 -18.92 1.85
C ALA A 64 8.10 -17.78 0.89
N ILE A 65 8.71 -16.69 1.39
CA ILE A 65 9.13 -15.55 0.55
C ILE A 65 10.44 -15.84 -0.19
N ILE A 66 11.44 -16.38 0.50
CA ILE A 66 12.79 -16.59 -0.07
C ILE A 66 12.80 -17.77 -1.04
N GLU A 67 12.17 -18.90 -0.69
CA GLU A 67 12.15 -20.10 -1.53
C GLU A 67 11.32 -19.93 -2.79
N THR A 68 10.24 -19.15 -2.76
CA THR A 68 9.46 -18.82 -3.97
C THR A 68 10.14 -17.79 -4.88
N GLY A 69 11.34 -17.30 -4.49
CA GLY A 69 12.02 -16.22 -5.22
C GLY A 69 11.23 -14.91 -5.22
N GLY A 70 10.32 -14.75 -4.24
CA GLY A 70 9.42 -13.60 -4.13
C GLY A 70 8.25 -13.65 -5.11
N ALA A 71 7.94 -14.80 -5.71
CA ALA A 71 6.76 -14.94 -6.55
C ALA A 71 5.47 -14.81 -5.71
N SER A 72 4.42 -14.23 -6.30
CA SER A 72 3.12 -14.18 -5.67
C SER A 72 2.59 -15.60 -5.43
N PRO A 73 2.16 -15.96 -4.21
CA PRO A 73 1.56 -17.26 -3.94
C PRO A 73 0.17 -17.42 -4.58
N LEU A 74 -0.38 -16.35 -5.12
CA LEU A 74 -1.72 -16.33 -5.70
C LEU A 74 -1.64 -16.53 -7.21
N ASP A 75 -2.28 -17.58 -7.72
CA ASP A 75 -2.49 -17.78 -9.17
C ASP A 75 -3.54 -16.77 -9.66
N ARG A 76 -3.09 -15.56 -9.91
CA ARG A 76 -3.92 -14.47 -10.44
C ARG A 76 -3.91 -14.54 -11.96
N ARG A 77 -4.67 -15.48 -12.54
CA ARG A 77 -4.85 -15.55 -13.99
C ARG A 77 -5.39 -14.22 -14.50
N GLU A 78 -4.68 -13.62 -15.45
CA GLU A 78 -5.13 -12.42 -16.13
C GLU A 78 -6.41 -12.74 -16.91
N ARG A 79 -7.52 -12.24 -16.41
CA ARG A 79 -8.78 -12.28 -17.16
C ARG A 79 -8.74 -11.18 -18.21
N SER A 80 -9.27 -11.47 -19.39
CA SER A 80 -9.44 -10.46 -20.42
C SER A 80 -10.10 -9.21 -19.84
N PRO A 81 -9.63 -7.98 -20.18
CA PRO A 81 -10.19 -6.74 -19.68
C PRO A 81 -11.71 -6.63 -19.89
N LEU A 82 -12.21 -7.19 -21.01
CA LEU A 82 -13.63 -7.22 -21.33
C LEU A 82 -14.41 -8.12 -20.37
N VAL A 83 -13.89 -9.31 -20.09
CA VAL A 83 -14.50 -10.27 -19.13
C VAL A 83 -14.47 -9.69 -17.72
N SER A 84 -13.37 -9.05 -17.32
CA SER A 84 -13.24 -8.38 -16.04
C SER A 84 -14.26 -7.24 -15.90
N ARG A 85 -14.45 -6.44 -16.95
CA ARG A 85 -15.42 -5.34 -16.98
C ARG A 85 -16.87 -5.84 -16.86
N ILE A 86 -17.21 -6.94 -17.52
CA ILE A 86 -18.56 -7.55 -17.44
C ILE A 86 -18.81 -8.15 -16.06
N LEU A 87 -17.81 -8.85 -15.49
CA LEU A 87 -17.95 -9.53 -14.20
C LEU A 87 -17.83 -8.58 -13.00
N HIS A 88 -16.94 -7.59 -13.08
CA HIS A 88 -16.57 -6.72 -11.96
C HIS A 88 -17.06 -5.27 -12.08
N GLY A 89 -17.70 -4.88 -13.23
CA GLY A 89 -18.17 -3.51 -13.48
C GLY A 89 -17.03 -2.50 -13.64
N CYS A 90 -17.39 -1.21 -13.72
CA CYS A 90 -16.42 -0.10 -13.82
C CYS A 90 -16.14 0.49 -12.44
N ASN A 91 -14.88 0.74 -12.15
CA ASN A 91 -14.47 1.49 -10.97
C ASN A 91 -14.33 2.97 -11.34
N HIS A 92 -15.24 3.81 -10.91
CA HIS A 92 -15.19 5.26 -11.17
C HIS A 92 -14.64 6.04 -9.98
N ALA A 93 -14.65 5.47 -8.77
CA ALA A 93 -14.22 6.17 -7.58
C ALA A 93 -12.68 6.27 -7.51
N SER A 94 -11.97 5.16 -7.71
CA SER A 94 -10.50 5.19 -7.60
C SER A 94 -9.83 6.16 -8.57
N PRO A 95 -10.21 6.26 -9.87
CA PRO A 95 -9.65 7.27 -10.76
C PRO A 95 -9.90 8.70 -10.28
N HIS A 96 -11.13 8.98 -9.81
CA HIS A 96 -11.48 10.29 -9.29
C HIS A 96 -10.64 10.66 -8.05
N PHE A 97 -10.52 9.73 -7.09
CA PHE A 97 -9.73 9.97 -5.90
C PHE A 97 -8.22 9.99 -6.17
N ALA A 98 -7.72 9.23 -7.13
CA ALA A 98 -6.32 9.30 -7.54
C ALA A 98 -5.97 10.70 -8.09
N GLN A 99 -6.79 11.22 -8.98
CA GLN A 99 -6.65 12.58 -9.49
C GLN A 99 -6.72 13.63 -8.38
N ARG A 100 -7.74 13.55 -7.52
CA ARG A 100 -7.90 14.47 -6.39
C ARG A 100 -6.73 14.43 -5.43
N LEU A 101 -6.18 13.24 -5.14
CA LEU A 101 -5.00 13.07 -4.31
C LEU A 101 -3.79 13.76 -4.92
N ILE A 102 -3.52 13.52 -6.22
CA ILE A 102 -2.42 14.16 -6.95
C ILE A 102 -2.57 15.68 -6.92
N GLU A 103 -3.74 16.20 -7.25
CA GLU A 103 -4.02 17.64 -7.25
C GLU A 103 -3.82 18.29 -5.88
N SER A 104 -4.28 17.62 -4.81
CA SER A 104 -4.06 18.11 -3.44
C SER A 104 -2.60 18.15 -3.07
N LEU A 105 -1.85 17.09 -3.37
CA LEU A 105 -0.44 16.99 -3.03
C LEU A 105 0.43 17.99 -3.83
N THR A 106 0.13 18.16 -5.12
CA THR A 106 0.93 19.01 -6.02
C THR A 106 0.60 20.49 -5.93
N ARG A 107 -0.43 20.89 -5.18
CA ARG A 107 -0.76 22.28 -4.94
C ARG A 107 0.34 23.03 -4.20
N ASP A 108 0.88 22.42 -3.17
CA ASP A 108 1.79 23.04 -2.23
C ASP A 108 3.18 22.37 -2.17
N ARG A 109 3.42 21.34 -3.02
CA ARG A 109 4.64 20.52 -2.99
C ARG A 109 5.15 20.21 -4.37
N VAL A 110 6.47 20.15 -4.45
CA VAL A 110 7.21 19.66 -5.62
C VAL A 110 7.56 18.19 -5.35
N ASP A 111 7.31 17.33 -6.31
CA ASP A 111 7.61 15.88 -6.28
C ASP A 111 7.13 15.15 -5.00
N PRO A 112 5.87 15.30 -4.57
CA PRO A 112 5.38 14.61 -3.38
C PRO A 112 5.39 13.10 -3.59
N THR A 113 5.60 12.37 -2.49
CA THR A 113 5.75 10.92 -2.49
C THR A 113 4.46 10.22 -2.05
N ILE A 114 3.98 9.30 -2.87
CA ILE A 114 2.83 8.44 -2.58
C ILE A 114 3.33 7.02 -2.32
N LEU A 115 3.06 6.49 -1.13
CA LEU A 115 3.29 5.11 -0.78
C LEU A 115 2.08 4.27 -1.16
N VAL A 116 2.26 3.29 -2.04
CA VAL A 116 1.23 2.31 -2.41
C VAL A 116 1.47 1.02 -1.63
N ILE A 117 0.56 0.68 -0.73
CA ILE A 117 0.58 -0.59 0.01
C ILE A 117 -0.23 -1.62 -0.76
N GLY A 118 0.35 -2.82 -0.98
CA GLY A 118 -0.21 -3.84 -1.87
C GLY A 118 -0.01 -3.48 -3.35
N GLY A 119 1.12 -2.82 -3.67
CA GLY A 119 1.44 -2.28 -4.99
C GLY A 119 2.08 -3.28 -5.96
N GLY A 120 2.03 -4.58 -5.69
CA GLY A 120 2.55 -5.60 -6.59
C GLY A 120 1.86 -5.64 -7.96
N ARG A 121 0.68 -5.03 -8.06
CA ARG A 121 -0.06 -4.75 -9.30
C ARG A 121 -0.74 -3.39 -9.22
N VAL A 122 -0.97 -2.76 -10.37
CA VAL A 122 -1.78 -1.54 -10.42
C VAL A 122 -3.22 -1.87 -10.03
N GLY A 123 -3.72 -1.25 -8.98
CA GLY A 123 -5.12 -1.37 -8.57
C GLY A 123 -6.07 -0.79 -9.62
N SER A 124 -7.28 -1.33 -9.71
CA SER A 124 -8.28 -0.86 -10.67
C SER A 124 -8.53 0.64 -10.51
N GLY A 125 -8.18 1.43 -11.53
CA GLY A 125 -8.36 2.88 -11.56
C GLY A 125 -7.27 3.68 -10.83
N ALA A 126 -6.18 3.05 -10.43
CA ALA A 126 -5.01 3.71 -9.83
C ALA A 126 -3.93 4.10 -10.86
N ASP A 127 -4.21 3.91 -12.14
CA ASP A 127 -3.23 4.14 -13.23
C ASP A 127 -2.64 5.55 -13.21
N ALA A 128 -3.46 6.57 -12.86
CA ALA A 128 -3.03 7.95 -12.79
C ALA A 128 -1.87 8.18 -11.81
N LEU A 129 -1.82 7.43 -10.69
CA LEU A 129 -0.71 7.53 -9.72
C LEU A 129 0.64 7.19 -10.35
N TYR A 130 0.66 6.19 -11.23
CA TYR A 130 1.88 5.69 -11.85
C TYR A 130 2.24 6.40 -13.16
N GLN A 131 1.35 7.22 -13.71
CA GLN A 131 1.54 7.93 -14.98
C GLN A 131 1.83 9.41 -14.79
N ASP A 132 1.42 9.99 -13.68
CA ASP A 132 1.61 11.43 -13.41
C ASP A 132 3.03 11.69 -12.92
N GLN A 133 3.79 12.49 -13.69
CA GLN A 133 5.19 12.81 -13.39
C GLN A 133 5.37 13.83 -12.29
N ARG A 134 4.30 14.43 -11.79
CA ARG A 134 4.33 15.41 -10.68
C ARG A 134 4.43 14.73 -9.32
N VAL A 135 4.27 13.41 -9.24
CA VAL A 135 4.33 12.62 -8.01
C VAL A 135 5.33 11.50 -8.14
N ARG A 136 5.93 11.11 -7.02
CA ARG A 136 6.80 9.94 -6.91
C ARG A 136 6.03 8.79 -6.29
N VAL A 137 6.06 7.61 -6.91
CA VAL A 137 5.41 6.42 -6.38
C VAL A 137 6.44 5.47 -5.79
N ILE A 138 6.26 5.17 -4.52
CA ILE A 138 6.93 4.07 -3.82
C ILE A 138 5.88 2.98 -3.62
N ALA A 139 6.16 1.77 -4.04
CA ALA A 139 5.23 0.67 -3.86
C ALA A 139 5.86 -0.46 -3.05
N LEU A 140 5.09 -1.01 -2.13
CA LEU A 140 5.45 -2.22 -1.39
C LEU A 140 4.41 -3.32 -1.57
N ASP A 141 4.89 -4.54 -1.50
CA ASP A 141 4.05 -5.74 -1.40
C ASP A 141 4.83 -6.82 -0.65
N VAL A 142 4.16 -7.88 -0.24
CA VAL A 142 4.78 -9.05 0.40
C VAL A 142 5.50 -9.96 -0.60
N TYR A 143 5.40 -9.69 -1.88
CA TYR A 143 6.11 -10.42 -2.95
C TYR A 143 6.77 -9.45 -3.94
N ALA A 144 7.79 -9.92 -4.66
CA ALA A 144 8.50 -9.13 -5.65
C ALA A 144 7.70 -9.01 -6.96
N SER A 145 7.67 -7.82 -7.52
CA SER A 145 7.16 -7.56 -8.87
C SER A 145 7.91 -6.38 -9.51
N PRO A 146 7.79 -6.17 -10.82
CA PRO A 146 8.39 -4.98 -11.46
C PRO A 146 7.87 -3.65 -10.91
N LEU A 147 6.69 -3.65 -10.28
CA LEU A 147 6.03 -2.46 -9.71
C LEU A 147 6.38 -2.21 -8.24
N VAL A 148 7.05 -3.15 -7.59
CA VAL A 148 7.42 -3.03 -6.16
C VAL A 148 8.77 -2.33 -6.04
N THR A 149 8.87 -1.37 -5.15
CA THR A 149 10.11 -0.72 -4.74
C THR A 149 10.84 -1.56 -3.69
N VAL A 150 10.09 -2.02 -2.68
CA VAL A 150 10.59 -2.86 -1.57
C VAL A 150 9.62 -4.00 -1.29
N VAL A 151 10.12 -5.19 -1.02
CA VAL A 151 9.32 -6.30 -0.48
C VAL A 151 9.23 -6.09 1.03
N ALA A 152 8.01 -5.90 1.55
CA ALA A 152 7.81 -5.52 2.93
C ALA A 152 6.45 -5.95 3.48
N ASP A 153 6.38 -6.05 4.81
CA ASP A 153 5.15 -6.30 5.55
C ASP A 153 4.51 -4.96 5.96
N GLY A 154 3.25 -4.76 5.60
CA GLY A 154 2.49 -3.56 5.96
C GLY A 154 2.31 -3.35 7.46
N HIS A 155 2.43 -4.41 8.27
CA HIS A 155 2.34 -4.33 9.74
C HIS A 155 3.55 -3.64 10.38
N ARG A 156 4.66 -3.52 9.63
CA ARG A 156 5.90 -2.82 10.06
C ARG A 156 6.54 -2.17 8.84
N LEU A 157 6.06 -1.00 8.49
CA LEU A 157 6.51 -0.28 7.30
C LEU A 157 7.98 0.14 7.41
N PRO A 158 8.83 -0.22 6.44
CA PRO A 158 10.26 0.11 6.48
C PRO A 158 10.53 1.56 6.03
N PHE A 159 9.81 2.50 6.60
CA PHE A 159 9.94 3.94 6.32
C PHE A 159 10.13 4.72 7.60
N ALA A 160 10.88 5.81 7.52
CA ALA A 160 11.08 6.74 8.62
C ALA A 160 9.77 7.46 8.98
N ASP A 161 9.65 7.90 10.22
CA ASP A 161 8.50 8.67 10.70
C ASP A 161 8.33 9.96 9.90
N GLY A 162 7.12 10.25 9.47
CA GLY A 162 6.80 11.48 8.76
C GLY A 162 7.50 11.65 7.41
N SER A 163 7.95 10.57 6.76
CA SER A 163 8.72 10.61 5.51
C SER A 163 7.86 10.54 4.23
N ILE A 164 6.56 10.26 4.36
CA ILE A 164 5.64 10.00 3.26
C ILE A 164 4.56 11.10 3.20
N ASP A 165 4.24 11.57 1.99
CA ASP A 165 3.22 12.62 1.79
C ASP A 165 1.81 12.06 1.69
N ALA A 166 1.64 10.89 1.07
CA ALA A 166 0.37 10.20 1.04
C ALA A 166 0.51 8.68 1.00
N VAL A 167 -0.52 7.98 1.49
CA VAL A 167 -0.65 6.52 1.40
C VAL A 167 -1.86 6.18 0.55
N TRP A 168 -1.66 5.24 -0.38
CA TRP A 168 -2.72 4.60 -1.14
C TRP A 168 -2.80 3.12 -0.77
N VAL A 169 -3.93 2.71 -0.19
CA VAL A 169 -4.20 1.31 0.16
C VAL A 169 -5.52 0.87 -0.43
N GLN A 170 -5.48 -0.07 -1.37
CA GLN A 170 -6.65 -0.50 -2.13
C GLN A 170 -6.75 -2.02 -2.14
N ALA A 171 -7.81 -2.56 -1.56
CA ALA A 171 -8.08 -3.99 -1.46
C ALA A 171 -6.89 -4.76 -0.82
N VAL A 172 -6.48 -4.30 0.36
CA VAL A 172 -5.37 -4.87 1.15
C VAL A 172 -5.82 -5.17 2.58
N LEU A 173 -6.47 -4.22 3.26
CA LEU A 173 -6.77 -4.34 4.69
C LEU A 173 -7.68 -5.52 5.02
N GLU A 174 -8.52 -5.94 4.08
CA GLU A 174 -9.33 -7.15 4.21
C GLU A 174 -8.52 -8.45 4.22
N HIS A 175 -7.29 -8.39 3.70
CA HIS A 175 -6.36 -9.52 3.56
C HIS A 175 -5.28 -9.55 4.65
N THR A 176 -5.44 -8.75 5.69
CA THR A 176 -4.44 -8.60 6.76
C THR A 176 -4.97 -9.10 8.10
N LEU A 177 -4.10 -9.70 8.91
CA LEU A 177 -4.45 -10.25 10.22
C LEU A 177 -4.65 -9.15 11.27
N ASP A 178 -3.84 -8.09 11.23
CA ASP A 178 -3.95 -6.93 12.12
C ASP A 178 -4.00 -5.62 11.33
N PRO A 179 -5.18 -5.26 10.79
CA PRO A 179 -5.34 -4.01 10.05
C PRO A 179 -5.15 -2.77 10.91
N MET A 180 -5.31 -2.87 12.25
CA MET A 180 -5.06 -1.75 13.17
C MET A 180 -3.56 -1.42 13.22
N ALA A 181 -2.69 -2.42 13.25
CA ALA A 181 -1.25 -2.22 13.17
C ALA A 181 -0.83 -1.53 11.87
N ILE A 182 -1.40 -1.96 10.73
CA ILE A 182 -1.11 -1.34 9.43
C ILE A 182 -1.54 0.13 9.41
N VAL A 183 -2.72 0.46 9.92
CA VAL A 183 -3.20 1.85 9.96
C VAL A 183 -2.36 2.70 10.91
N ALA A 184 -1.91 2.16 12.05
CA ALA A 184 -0.97 2.83 12.94
C ALA A 184 0.38 3.11 12.25
N GLU A 185 0.89 2.17 11.46
CA GLU A 185 2.10 2.36 10.67
C GLU A 185 1.92 3.41 9.56
N MET A 186 0.76 3.42 8.87
CA MET A 186 0.43 4.51 7.93
C MET A 186 0.47 5.86 8.63
N HIS A 187 -0.12 5.95 9.83
CA HIS A 187 -0.10 7.18 10.62
C HIS A 187 1.33 7.58 11.00
N ARG A 188 2.20 6.63 11.39
CA ARG A 188 3.58 6.90 11.75
C ARG A 188 4.39 7.45 10.58
N VAL A 189 4.31 6.80 9.41
CA VAL A 189 5.13 7.16 8.25
C VAL A 189 4.66 8.42 7.53
N LEU A 190 3.40 8.76 7.65
CA LEU A 190 2.85 9.99 7.09
C LEU A 190 3.37 11.21 7.84
N ARG A 191 3.74 12.25 7.10
CA ARG A 191 3.98 13.58 7.66
C ARG A 191 2.68 14.18 8.23
N PRO A 192 2.77 15.16 9.13
CA PRO A 192 1.59 15.96 9.49
C PRO A 192 0.93 16.56 8.26
N GLY A 193 -0.39 16.49 8.17
CA GLY A 193 -1.16 16.88 6.99
C GLY A 193 -0.99 15.95 5.77
N GLY A 194 -0.45 14.75 5.97
CA GLY A 194 -0.36 13.72 4.94
C GLY A 194 -1.70 13.02 4.72
N LEU A 195 -1.97 12.59 3.49
CA LEU A 195 -3.27 12.06 3.08
C LEU A 195 -3.27 10.54 2.98
N VAL A 196 -4.41 9.91 3.30
CA VAL A 196 -4.65 8.48 3.07
C VAL A 196 -5.85 8.29 2.17
N PHE A 197 -5.69 7.48 1.13
CA PHE A 197 -6.79 6.85 0.43
C PHE A 197 -6.88 5.37 0.81
N ALA A 198 -8.00 4.94 1.37
CA ALA A 198 -8.26 3.55 1.70
C ALA A 198 -9.53 3.05 1.00
N ASN A 199 -9.42 1.94 0.28
CA ASN A 199 -10.55 1.24 -0.33
C ASN A 199 -10.54 -0.21 0.11
N VAL A 200 -11.61 -0.67 0.75
CA VAL A 200 -11.73 -2.00 1.36
C VAL A 200 -12.99 -2.71 0.91
N ALA A 201 -12.98 -4.03 0.94
CA ALA A 201 -14.14 -4.83 0.59
C ALA A 201 -15.19 -4.82 1.72
N PHE A 202 -16.49 -4.70 1.35
CA PHE A 202 -17.62 -4.93 2.24
C PHE A 202 -18.50 -6.08 1.72
N MET A 203 -19.34 -5.83 0.71
CA MET A 203 -20.16 -6.87 0.08
C MET A 203 -19.48 -7.36 -1.21
N TRP A 204 -18.46 -8.16 -1.06
CA TRP A 204 -17.67 -8.71 -2.15
C TRP A 204 -17.45 -10.21 -1.95
N PRO A 205 -17.47 -11.04 -2.99
CA PRO A 205 -17.13 -12.45 -2.88
C PRO A 205 -15.72 -12.64 -2.30
N ILE A 206 -15.50 -13.74 -1.62
CA ILE A 206 -14.16 -14.14 -1.16
C ILE A 206 -13.23 -14.20 -2.36
N VAL A 207 -12.12 -13.46 -2.30
CA VAL A 207 -11.21 -13.29 -3.45
C VAL A 207 -9.93 -14.09 -3.28
N GLU A 208 -9.29 -14.03 -2.13
CA GLU A 208 -7.96 -14.62 -1.89
C GLU A 208 -8.04 -15.85 -0.99
N GLN A 209 -9.17 -16.56 -1.02
CA GLN A 209 -9.39 -17.80 -0.27
C GLN A 209 -8.94 -17.72 1.19
N ASN A 210 -7.77 -18.29 1.52
CA ASN A 210 -7.25 -18.38 2.89
C ASN A 210 -6.77 -17.03 3.46
N TYR A 211 -6.67 -15.97 2.65
CA TYR A 211 -6.18 -14.64 3.04
C TYR A 211 -7.28 -13.58 3.02
N ASP A 212 -8.53 -13.95 3.24
CA ASP A 212 -9.67 -13.04 3.24
C ASP A 212 -10.28 -13.03 4.66
N PHE A 213 -9.79 -12.13 5.53
CA PHE A 213 -10.02 -12.18 6.98
C PHE A 213 -11.15 -11.26 7.44
N THR A 214 -11.32 -10.08 6.80
CA THR A 214 -12.19 -9.04 7.36
C THR A 214 -13.02 -8.35 6.28
N ARG A 215 -14.23 -7.90 6.68
CA ARG A 215 -15.10 -7.03 5.91
C ARG A 215 -15.43 -5.79 6.72
N TYR A 216 -15.34 -4.62 6.10
CA TYR A 216 -15.53 -3.35 6.78
C TYR A 216 -16.85 -2.69 6.41
N THR A 217 -17.71 -2.44 7.41
CA THR A 217 -18.78 -1.47 7.29
C THR A 217 -18.20 -0.04 7.29
N ALA A 218 -18.99 0.96 6.90
CA ALA A 218 -18.56 2.36 6.99
C ALA A 218 -18.16 2.76 8.42
N SER A 219 -18.92 2.32 9.42
CA SER A 219 -18.62 2.60 10.84
C SER A 219 -17.34 1.88 11.29
N GLY A 220 -17.12 0.63 10.86
CA GLY A 220 -15.91 -0.12 11.17
C GLY A 220 -14.66 0.51 10.53
N LEU A 221 -14.77 0.97 9.30
CA LEU A 221 -13.68 1.67 8.63
C LEU A 221 -13.37 3.02 9.30
N ARG A 222 -14.40 3.80 9.66
CA ARG A 222 -14.21 5.05 10.41
C ARG A 222 -13.54 4.81 11.77
N TRP A 223 -13.89 3.74 12.47
CA TRP A 223 -13.24 3.36 13.72
C TRP A 223 -11.78 2.93 13.49
N LEU A 224 -11.49 2.22 12.42
CA LEU A 224 -10.13 1.83 12.04
C LEU A 224 -9.24 3.06 11.81
N PHE A 225 -9.79 4.09 11.15
CA PHE A 225 -9.10 5.37 10.85
C PHE A 225 -9.45 6.49 11.84
N ARG A 226 -9.77 6.16 13.11
CA ARG A 226 -10.20 7.14 14.13
C ARG A 226 -9.14 8.20 14.50
N ASP A 227 -7.87 7.92 14.22
CA ASP A 227 -6.75 8.83 14.46
C ASP A 227 -6.45 9.73 13.24
N PHE A 228 -7.38 9.78 12.29
CA PHE A 228 -7.34 10.60 11.09
C PHE A 228 -8.61 11.44 10.97
N ASP A 229 -8.48 12.66 10.44
CA ASP A 229 -9.61 13.47 10.03
C ASP A 229 -10.16 12.96 8.69
N VAL A 230 -11.42 12.55 8.67
CA VAL A 230 -12.05 11.98 7.47
C VAL A 230 -12.58 13.10 6.59
N GLU A 231 -11.92 13.38 5.46
CA GLU A 231 -12.37 14.36 4.47
C GLU A 231 -13.55 13.90 3.61
N ALA A 232 -13.54 12.63 3.23
CA ALA A 232 -14.58 12.05 2.41
C ALA A 232 -14.74 10.56 2.69
N MET A 233 -15.99 10.10 2.71
CA MET A 233 -16.32 8.68 2.81
C MET A 233 -17.46 8.37 1.85
N GLY A 234 -17.37 7.26 1.13
CA GLY A 234 -18.39 6.84 0.19
C GLY A 234 -18.41 5.34 0.00
N PHE A 235 -19.41 4.88 -0.73
CA PHE A 235 -19.52 3.49 -1.13
C PHE A 235 -19.33 3.37 -2.64
N PHE A 236 -18.54 2.42 -3.02
CA PHE A 236 -18.34 2.08 -4.42
C PHE A 236 -19.32 1.00 -4.84
N VAL A 237 -20.08 1.27 -5.92
CA VAL A 237 -21.18 0.43 -6.33
C VAL A 237 -20.97 -0.14 -7.70
N ARG A 238 -21.31 -1.41 -7.82
CA ARG A 238 -21.39 -2.12 -9.10
C ARG A 238 -22.76 -1.88 -9.75
N SER A 239 -22.81 -1.23 -10.90
CA SER A 239 -23.99 -1.23 -11.74
C SER A 239 -24.01 -2.45 -12.66
N ARG A 240 -25.11 -3.20 -12.67
CA ARG A 240 -25.35 -4.31 -13.61
C ARG A 240 -25.61 -3.86 -15.05
N ASN A 241 -25.95 -2.59 -15.25
CA ASN A 241 -26.47 -2.07 -16.52
C ASN A 241 -25.52 -1.12 -17.24
N GLY A 242 -24.20 -1.41 -17.24
CA GLY A 242 -23.23 -0.58 -17.96
C GLY A 242 -22.79 0.67 -17.19
N CYS A 243 -21.86 1.43 -17.74
CA CYS A 243 -21.22 2.63 -17.17
C CYS A 243 -22.16 3.81 -16.94
N GLY A 244 -23.27 3.63 -16.25
CA GLY A 244 -24.25 4.66 -15.89
C GLY A 244 -24.36 4.79 -14.37
N GLN A 245 -24.32 6.03 -13.90
CA GLN A 245 -24.51 6.40 -12.50
C GLN A 245 -25.82 5.81 -11.94
N ARG A 246 -25.74 5.04 -10.88
CA ARG A 246 -26.61 5.06 -9.71
C ARG A 246 -26.28 3.97 -8.70
N ASP A 247 -26.19 4.43 -7.49
CA ASP A 247 -26.18 3.86 -6.16
C ASP A 247 -26.57 2.40 -5.98
N THR A 248 -25.73 1.65 -5.35
CA THR A 248 -25.89 0.84 -4.14
C THR A 248 -24.67 -0.04 -3.83
N LEU A 249 -24.12 0.17 -2.67
CA LEU A 249 -23.28 -0.59 -1.71
C LEU A 249 -22.37 -1.74 -2.18
N SER A 250 -21.03 -1.51 -2.27
CA SER A 250 -20.09 -2.63 -2.10
C SER A 250 -18.70 -2.32 -1.57
N ARG A 251 -18.20 -1.08 -1.57
CA ARG A 251 -16.87 -0.78 -0.98
C ARG A 251 -16.84 0.60 -0.34
N PRO A 252 -16.60 0.73 0.98
CA PRO A 252 -16.30 2.00 1.58
C PRO A 252 -14.94 2.51 1.11
N VAL A 253 -14.88 3.80 0.80
CA VAL A 253 -13.67 4.53 0.47
C VAL A 253 -13.51 5.63 1.50
N THR A 254 -12.33 5.73 2.09
CA THR A 254 -11.98 6.79 3.02
C THR A 254 -10.82 7.58 2.45
N VAL A 255 -10.98 8.89 2.39
CA VAL A 255 -9.87 9.84 2.28
C VAL A 255 -9.76 10.52 3.63
N ALA A 256 -8.60 10.48 4.22
CA ALA A 256 -8.37 10.99 5.57
C ALA A 256 -7.04 11.74 5.60
N GLU A 257 -6.98 12.75 6.43
CA GLU A 257 -5.78 13.53 6.73
C GLU A 257 -5.23 13.13 8.11
N ARG A 258 -3.92 13.08 8.24
CA ARG A 258 -3.28 12.92 9.54
C ARG A 258 -3.41 14.20 10.35
N GLU A 259 -4.05 14.12 11.51
CA GLU A 259 -4.13 15.26 12.45
C GLU A 259 -2.74 15.86 12.72
N THR A 260 -2.67 17.18 12.68
CA THR A 260 -1.54 17.97 13.13
C THR A 260 -1.70 18.22 14.64
N ARG A 261 -1.19 17.31 15.45
CA ARG A 261 -1.05 17.57 16.90
C ARG A 261 0.34 18.05 17.23
#